data_6bc26f7f38a4b73df34c715782545d3e
#
_entry.id   6bc26f7f38a4b73df34c715782545d3e
#
_cell.length_a   1.000
_cell.length_b   1.000
_cell.length_c   1.000
_cell.angle_alpha   90.00
_cell.angle_beta   90.00
_cell.angle_gamma   90.00
#
_symmetry.space_group_name_H-M   'P 1'
#
loop_
_entity.id
_entity.type
_entity.pdbx_description
1 polymer ?
#
loop_
_entity_poly.entity_id
_entity_poly.type
_entity_poly.pdbx_seq_one_letter_code
_entity_poly.pdbx_strand_id
1 'polypeptide(L)'
;RKGAARDPYDTYEYIGSLAERGFNVKMFWLLGDYSKFDRNISHKDPRHQRLIRNMDRVAHVGIHPSYKSNSYEYYLNAEKERLEEILNRPVDHSRQHFLKLKLPVTYQHLEDAEIRHDYTMGYAEHVGFRSGTARPHKWFDLQRNRVTQLTIHPFVYMDGTLNEYLALDVLSSKLMIEKLYKEVKQYGGDFVFIWHNETIGNYGKWVGWKDLLEFTLDLSNHKKHE
;
A
#
# COMPACT_ATOMS: atom_id res chain seq x y z
N ARG A 1 26.93 -17.94 -20.59
CA ARG A 1 26.14 -17.46 -19.45
C ARG A 1 24.67 -17.53 -19.85
N LYS A 2 23.87 -18.43 -19.26
CA LYS A 2 22.41 -18.37 -19.39
C LYS A 2 21.98 -17.01 -18.83
N GLY A 3 21.27 -16.20 -19.60
CA GLY A 3 20.78 -14.90 -19.16
C GLY A 3 20.06 -15.06 -17.82
N ALA A 4 20.41 -14.24 -16.83
CA ALA A 4 19.71 -14.23 -15.56
C ALA A 4 18.22 -13.94 -15.84
N ALA A 5 17.32 -14.77 -15.31
CA ALA A 5 15.89 -14.49 -15.38
C ALA A 5 15.64 -13.12 -14.73
N ARG A 6 14.82 -12.29 -15.38
CA ARG A 6 14.44 -10.98 -14.82
C ARG A 6 13.68 -11.21 -13.52
N ASP A 7 14.07 -10.51 -12.46
CA ASP A 7 13.35 -10.53 -11.19
C ASP A 7 11.98 -9.84 -11.38
N PRO A 8 10.86 -10.54 -11.19
CA PRO A 8 9.53 -9.94 -11.36
C PRO A 8 9.23 -8.83 -10.34
N TYR A 9 9.94 -8.81 -9.22
CA TYR A 9 9.81 -7.76 -8.20
C TYR A 9 10.62 -6.49 -8.51
N ASP A 10 11.57 -6.56 -9.45
CA ASP A 10 12.39 -5.39 -9.83
C ASP A 10 11.65 -4.50 -10.82
N THR A 11 10.67 -3.75 -10.29
CA THR A 11 9.81 -2.82 -11.04
C THR A 11 9.94 -1.38 -10.52
N TYR A 12 10.97 -1.10 -9.74
CA TYR A 12 11.14 0.18 -9.04
C TYR A 12 11.35 1.37 -9.97
N GLU A 13 12.02 1.19 -11.10
CA GLU A 13 12.17 2.23 -12.13
C GLU A 13 10.80 2.64 -12.69
N TYR A 14 9.94 1.68 -13.01
CA TYR A 14 8.57 1.95 -13.43
C TYR A 14 7.76 2.67 -12.34
N ILE A 15 7.84 2.22 -11.10
CA ILE A 15 7.15 2.87 -9.97
C ILE A 15 7.61 4.33 -9.81
N GLY A 16 8.93 4.59 -9.94
CA GLY A 16 9.48 5.95 -9.92
C GLY A 16 8.90 6.82 -11.04
N SER A 17 8.78 6.27 -12.25
CA SER A 17 8.18 6.97 -13.39
C SER A 17 6.72 7.38 -13.17
N LEU A 18 5.96 6.63 -12.37
CA LEU A 18 4.59 7.01 -12.01
C LEU A 18 4.56 8.29 -11.16
N ALA A 19 5.49 8.42 -10.22
CA ALA A 19 5.61 9.64 -9.42
C ALA A 19 6.02 10.85 -10.29
N GLU A 20 6.94 10.66 -11.24
CA GLU A 20 7.34 11.70 -12.21
C GLU A 20 6.17 12.12 -13.11
N ARG A 21 5.26 11.22 -13.43
CA ARG A 21 4.00 11.50 -14.15
C ARG A 21 2.97 12.25 -13.29
N GLY A 22 3.27 12.50 -12.02
CA GLY A 22 2.43 13.26 -11.10
C GLY A 22 1.41 12.43 -10.31
N PHE A 23 1.52 11.11 -10.32
CA PHE A 23 0.70 10.26 -9.47
C PHE A 23 1.19 10.28 -8.01
N ASN A 24 0.25 10.24 -7.07
CA ASN A 24 0.55 10.22 -5.64
C ASN A 24 0.92 8.80 -5.20
N VAL A 25 2.17 8.40 -5.46
CA VAL A 25 2.68 7.07 -5.16
C VAL A 25 3.13 6.98 -3.71
N LYS A 26 2.67 5.94 -3.00
CA LYS A 26 3.14 5.59 -1.66
C LYS A 26 3.70 4.18 -1.66
N MET A 27 4.87 4.01 -1.07
CA MET A 27 5.53 2.71 -0.92
C MET A 27 5.67 2.34 0.54
N PHE A 28 5.27 1.11 0.88
CA PHE A 28 5.34 0.60 2.24
C PHE A 28 6.34 -0.54 2.31
N TRP A 29 7.35 -0.41 3.18
CA TRP A 29 8.46 -1.35 3.29
C TRP A 29 8.30 -2.29 4.49
N LEU A 30 8.33 -3.59 4.22
CA LEU A 30 8.34 -4.64 5.23
C LEU A 30 9.77 -4.85 5.73
N LEU A 31 10.03 -4.46 6.98
CA LEU A 31 11.33 -4.56 7.63
C LEU A 31 11.30 -5.44 8.88
N GLY A 32 10.34 -6.35 8.94
CA GLY A 32 10.23 -7.35 10.00
C GLY A 32 11.35 -8.39 9.97
N ASP A 33 11.45 -9.18 11.04
CA ASP A 33 12.30 -10.34 11.08
C ASP A 33 11.68 -11.45 10.23
N TYR A 34 12.51 -12.14 9.43
CA TYR A 34 12.05 -13.18 8.51
C TYR A 34 11.23 -14.25 9.23
N SER A 35 10.02 -14.52 8.73
CA SER A 35 9.09 -15.48 9.33
C SER A 35 8.29 -16.22 8.27
N LYS A 36 7.37 -17.10 8.69
CA LYS A 36 6.43 -17.79 7.79
C LYS A 36 5.60 -16.80 6.95
N PHE A 37 5.19 -15.69 7.56
CA PHE A 37 4.31 -14.69 6.95
C PHE A 37 5.09 -13.47 6.44
N ASP A 38 6.26 -13.20 6.99
CA ASP A 38 7.06 -12.01 6.69
C ASP A 38 8.34 -12.46 5.94
N ARG A 39 8.24 -12.49 4.60
CA ARG A 39 9.33 -12.91 3.71
C ARG A 39 9.92 -11.69 3.01
N ASN A 40 10.75 -10.96 3.72
CA ASN A 40 11.36 -9.73 3.23
C ASN A 40 12.88 -9.85 3.14
N ILE A 41 13.47 -8.97 2.35
CA ILE A 41 14.93 -8.77 2.32
C ILE A 41 15.34 -8.19 3.68
N SER A 42 16.50 -8.61 4.19
CA SER A 42 17.02 -8.09 5.46
C SER A 42 17.15 -6.56 5.43
N HIS A 43 16.69 -5.89 6.49
CA HIS A 43 16.91 -4.46 6.69
C HIS A 43 18.38 -4.08 6.79
N LYS A 44 19.28 -5.05 7.04
CA LYS A 44 20.74 -4.87 7.11
C LYS A 44 21.44 -4.97 5.74
N ASP A 45 20.75 -5.42 4.68
CA ASP A 45 21.35 -5.49 3.35
C ASP A 45 21.56 -4.05 2.79
N PRO A 46 22.82 -3.65 2.51
CA PRO A 46 23.11 -2.27 2.07
C PRO A 46 22.50 -1.94 0.70
N ARG A 47 22.23 -2.95 -0.14
CA ARG A 47 21.56 -2.76 -1.43
C ARG A 47 20.08 -2.45 -1.22
N HIS A 48 19.43 -3.15 -0.28
CA HIS A 48 18.04 -2.90 0.10
C HIS A 48 17.89 -1.50 0.73
N GLN A 49 18.77 -1.12 1.66
CA GLN A 49 18.79 0.22 2.24
C GLN A 49 18.97 1.32 1.18
N ARG A 50 19.85 1.10 0.20
CA ARG A 50 20.06 2.04 -0.91
C ARG A 50 18.81 2.17 -1.77
N LEU A 51 18.14 1.06 -2.06
CA LEU A 51 16.89 1.04 -2.81
C LEU A 51 15.80 1.86 -2.08
N ILE A 52 15.62 1.63 -0.78
CA ILE A 52 14.67 2.37 0.04
C ILE A 52 14.94 3.88 -0.03
N ARG A 53 16.21 4.29 0.17
CA ARG A 53 16.60 5.72 0.06
C ARG A 53 16.39 6.32 -1.32
N ASN A 54 16.59 5.53 -2.37
CA ASN A 54 16.34 5.99 -3.74
C ASN A 54 14.85 6.19 -3.99
N MET A 55 14.01 5.27 -3.51
CA MET A 55 12.57 5.39 -3.66
C MET A 55 11.97 6.53 -2.83
N ASP A 56 12.56 6.85 -1.67
CA ASP A 56 12.13 8.00 -0.85
C ASP A 56 12.32 9.37 -1.54
N ARG A 57 13.16 9.44 -2.57
CA ARG A 57 13.36 10.66 -3.37
C ARG A 57 12.24 10.92 -4.38
N VAL A 58 11.51 9.89 -4.76
CA VAL A 58 10.53 9.93 -5.86
C VAL A 58 9.12 9.57 -5.41
N ALA A 59 8.95 8.81 -4.32
CA ALA A 59 7.67 8.37 -3.80
C ALA A 59 7.61 8.60 -2.30
N HIS A 60 6.40 8.68 -1.73
CA HIS A 60 6.25 8.77 -0.29
C HIS A 60 6.46 7.39 0.35
N VAL A 61 7.44 7.28 1.24
CA VAL A 61 7.82 6.01 1.89
C VAL A 61 7.24 5.92 3.30
N GLY A 62 6.59 4.80 3.59
CA GLY A 62 6.05 4.42 4.89
C GLY A 62 6.43 3.01 5.32
N ILE A 63 6.06 2.64 6.54
CA ILE A 63 6.29 1.31 7.10
C ILE A 63 5.17 0.34 6.71
N HIS A 64 5.54 -0.92 6.40
CA HIS A 64 4.64 -2.05 6.26
C HIS A 64 4.81 -2.97 7.47
N PRO A 65 4.15 -2.68 8.62
CA PRO A 65 4.37 -3.44 9.83
C PRO A 65 4.10 -4.92 9.61
N SER A 66 4.99 -5.78 10.11
CA SER A 66 4.96 -7.23 9.89
C SER A 66 3.68 -7.88 10.44
N TYR A 67 3.41 -9.09 10.02
CA TYR A 67 2.29 -9.88 10.57
C TYR A 67 2.40 -10.03 12.10
N LYS A 68 3.64 -10.16 12.60
CA LYS A 68 3.92 -10.33 14.03
C LYS A 68 3.74 -9.03 14.81
N SER A 69 4.09 -7.89 14.25
CA SER A 69 3.99 -6.58 14.90
C SER A 69 2.55 -6.18 15.25
N ASN A 70 1.56 -6.70 14.52
CA ASN A 70 0.16 -6.46 14.83
C ASN A 70 -0.28 -7.01 16.21
N SER A 71 0.45 -8.01 16.73
CA SER A 71 0.16 -8.63 18.03
C SER A 71 1.01 -8.04 19.16
N TYR A 72 2.12 -7.37 18.86
CA TYR A 72 3.09 -6.89 19.84
C TYR A 72 3.67 -5.54 19.39
N GLU A 73 3.35 -4.50 20.10
CA GLU A 73 3.78 -3.12 19.86
C GLU A 73 5.31 -2.97 19.73
N TYR A 74 6.07 -3.71 20.52
CA TYR A 74 7.52 -3.72 20.46
C TYR A 74 8.07 -3.95 19.03
N TYR A 75 7.46 -4.87 18.26
CA TYR A 75 7.91 -5.12 16.90
C TYR A 75 7.58 -3.97 15.95
N LEU A 76 6.42 -3.31 16.12
CA LEU A 76 6.07 -2.12 15.35
C LEU A 76 7.10 -1.01 15.56
N ASN A 77 7.46 -0.73 16.80
CA ASN A 77 8.42 0.31 17.14
C ASN A 77 9.81 -0.02 16.57
N ALA A 78 10.29 -1.27 16.74
CA ALA A 78 11.57 -1.70 16.20
C ALA A 78 11.62 -1.64 14.66
N GLU A 79 10.55 -2.03 13.97
CA GLU A 79 10.49 -2.00 12.51
C GLU A 79 10.39 -0.57 11.97
N LYS A 80 9.66 0.31 12.65
CA LYS A 80 9.60 1.75 12.34
C LYS A 80 10.98 2.38 12.52
N GLU A 81 11.66 2.14 13.64
CA GLU A 81 13.00 2.64 13.92
C GLU A 81 14.01 2.21 12.84
N ARG A 82 13.98 0.94 12.39
CA ARG A 82 14.80 0.44 11.27
C ARG A 82 14.61 1.28 9.99
N LEU A 83 13.37 1.66 9.68
CA LEU A 83 13.09 2.47 8.50
C LEU A 83 13.55 3.92 8.69
N GLU A 84 13.34 4.49 9.88
CA GLU A 84 13.79 5.83 10.23
C GLU A 84 15.32 5.97 10.18
N GLU A 85 16.05 4.97 10.67
CA GLU A 85 17.52 4.90 10.55
C GLU A 85 17.96 4.85 9.08
N ILE A 86 17.30 4.05 8.24
CA ILE A 86 17.61 3.97 6.81
C ILE A 86 17.38 5.32 6.12
N LEU A 87 16.28 6.01 6.46
CA LEU A 87 15.86 7.27 5.81
C LEU A 87 16.47 8.50 6.44
N ASN A 88 16.99 8.39 7.68
CA ASN A 88 17.44 9.51 8.50
C ASN A 88 16.36 10.59 8.69
N ARG A 89 15.11 10.16 8.87
CA ARG A 89 13.95 11.03 9.16
C ARG A 89 12.81 10.24 9.83
N PRO A 90 11.89 10.91 10.55
CA PRO A 90 10.68 10.28 11.08
C PRO A 90 9.81 9.65 9.98
N VAL A 91 9.10 8.58 10.34
CA VAL A 91 8.15 7.86 9.50
C VAL A 91 6.78 7.89 10.17
N ASP A 92 5.79 8.42 9.46
CA ASP A 92 4.44 8.66 9.99
C ASP A 92 3.32 8.02 9.14
N HIS A 93 3.68 7.23 8.11
CA HIS A 93 2.75 6.52 7.23
C HIS A 93 2.88 5.02 7.42
N SER A 94 1.75 4.30 7.48
CA SER A 94 1.72 2.84 7.62
C SER A 94 0.68 2.17 6.72
N ARG A 95 0.93 0.90 6.43
CA ARG A 95 -0.04 -0.09 5.93
C ARG A 95 0.31 -1.44 6.51
N GLN A 96 -0.61 -2.07 7.24
CA GLN A 96 -0.38 -3.37 7.88
C GLN A 96 -0.23 -4.50 6.86
N HIS A 97 0.76 -5.37 7.07
CA HIS A 97 0.92 -6.59 6.29
C HIS A 97 -0.31 -7.49 6.44
N PHE A 98 -0.77 -8.09 5.33
CA PHE A 98 -2.04 -8.83 5.23
C PHE A 98 -3.29 -8.01 5.57
N LEU A 99 -3.23 -6.68 5.56
CA LEU A 99 -4.33 -5.79 5.97
C LEU A 99 -4.87 -6.14 7.37
N LYS A 100 -3.99 -6.67 8.24
CA LYS A 100 -4.37 -7.20 9.55
C LYS A 100 -4.71 -6.08 10.51
N LEU A 101 -6.01 -5.95 10.85
CA LEU A 101 -6.52 -4.98 11.81
C LEU A 101 -7.26 -5.68 12.95
N LYS A 102 -6.80 -5.45 14.17
CA LYS A 102 -7.50 -5.79 15.42
C LYS A 102 -7.88 -4.48 16.11
N LEU A 103 -9.09 -3.98 15.81
CA LEU A 103 -9.56 -2.73 16.40
C LEU A 103 -10.05 -2.94 17.86
N PRO A 104 -9.79 -1.98 18.75
CA PRO A 104 -9.06 -0.72 18.53
C PRO A 104 -7.53 -0.86 18.61
N VAL A 105 -7.03 -2.00 19.06
CA VAL A 105 -5.63 -2.21 19.48
C VAL A 105 -4.60 -1.82 18.40
N THR A 106 -4.82 -2.25 17.16
CA THR A 106 -3.86 -1.92 16.07
C THR A 106 -3.73 -0.41 15.88
N TYR A 107 -4.83 0.33 15.91
CA TYR A 107 -4.79 1.78 15.73
C TYR A 107 -4.28 2.52 16.97
N GLN A 108 -4.49 1.99 18.17
CA GLN A 108 -3.87 2.51 19.37
C GLN A 108 -2.35 2.38 19.31
N HIS A 109 -1.82 1.21 18.92
CA HIS A 109 -0.38 1.02 18.74
C HIS A 109 0.21 1.93 17.66
N LEU A 110 -0.50 2.14 16.54
CA LEU A 110 -0.06 3.07 15.49
C LEU A 110 -0.01 4.50 16.01
N GLU A 111 -1.02 4.95 16.75
CA GLU A 111 -1.04 6.29 17.33
C GLU A 111 0.05 6.48 18.38
N ASP A 112 0.24 5.49 19.27
CA ASP A 112 1.26 5.50 20.31
C ASP A 112 2.69 5.46 19.71
N ALA A 113 2.85 4.85 18.51
CA ALA A 113 4.07 4.90 17.69
C ALA A 113 4.20 6.18 16.82
N GLU A 114 3.36 7.19 17.04
CA GLU A 114 3.36 8.46 16.29
C GLU A 114 3.08 8.33 14.79
N ILE A 115 2.44 7.24 14.35
CA ILE A 115 1.92 7.14 12.99
C ILE A 115 0.72 8.08 12.84
N ARG A 116 0.72 8.87 11.76
CA ARG A 116 -0.31 9.89 11.47
C ARG A 116 -1.24 9.49 10.34
N HIS A 117 -0.81 8.56 9.48
CA HIS A 117 -1.53 8.15 8.28
C HIS A 117 -1.50 6.63 8.13
N ASP A 118 -2.68 5.99 8.10
CA ASP A 118 -2.80 4.56 7.87
C ASP A 118 -3.60 4.26 6.60
N TYR A 119 -3.11 3.30 5.81
CA TYR A 119 -3.65 2.90 4.51
C TYR A 119 -4.11 1.43 4.51
N THR A 120 -4.48 0.91 5.68
CA THR A 120 -4.89 -0.50 5.85
C THR A 120 -6.39 -0.72 5.66
N MET A 121 -7.22 0.34 5.84
CA MET A 121 -8.67 0.22 5.90
C MET A 121 -9.28 -0.09 4.54
N GLY A 122 -9.41 -1.39 4.25
CA GLY A 122 -10.04 -1.95 3.08
C GLY A 122 -10.25 -3.45 3.24
N TYR A 123 -10.81 -4.08 2.24
CA TYR A 123 -11.04 -5.52 2.21
C TYR A 123 -9.97 -6.22 1.38
N ALA A 124 -9.55 -7.43 1.80
CA ALA A 124 -8.73 -8.30 0.97
C ALA A 124 -9.58 -9.02 -0.08
N GLU A 125 -10.72 -9.57 0.33
CA GLU A 125 -11.56 -10.47 -0.47
C GLU A 125 -12.67 -9.75 -1.26
N HIS A 126 -12.89 -8.45 -1.02
CA HIS A 126 -13.97 -7.68 -1.63
C HIS A 126 -13.49 -6.33 -2.11
N VAL A 127 -14.19 -5.76 -3.08
CA VAL A 127 -14.03 -4.36 -3.50
C VAL A 127 -14.94 -3.45 -2.69
N GLY A 128 -14.64 -2.15 -2.68
CA GLY A 128 -15.39 -1.13 -1.94
C GLY A 128 -14.69 -0.68 -0.67
N PHE A 129 -15.25 0.32 -0.01
CA PHE A 129 -14.63 0.97 1.15
C PHE A 129 -15.11 0.34 2.45
N ARG A 130 -14.20 -0.33 3.19
CA ARG A 130 -14.50 -0.98 4.48
C ARG A 130 -15.00 0.00 5.55
N SER A 131 -14.58 1.26 5.48
CA SER A 131 -15.07 2.32 6.37
C SER A 131 -16.36 3.00 5.89
N GLY A 132 -16.97 2.54 4.79
CA GLY A 132 -18.18 3.13 4.22
C GLY A 132 -17.98 4.50 3.55
N THR A 133 -16.74 4.95 3.39
CA THR A 133 -16.39 6.23 2.76
C THR A 133 -15.09 6.15 1.99
N ALA A 134 -15.00 6.90 0.88
CA ALA A 134 -13.76 7.13 0.13
C ALA A 134 -12.93 8.31 0.69
N ARG A 135 -13.45 9.03 1.69
CA ARG A 135 -12.78 10.22 2.23
C ARG A 135 -11.84 9.85 3.35
N PRO A 136 -10.61 10.39 3.38
CA PRO A 136 -9.76 10.32 4.55
C PRO A 136 -10.47 10.92 5.75
N HIS A 137 -10.33 10.29 6.93
CA HIS A 137 -10.97 10.74 8.15
C HIS A 137 -10.12 10.43 9.37
N LYS A 138 -10.28 11.21 10.44
CA LYS A 138 -9.63 10.92 11.71
C LYS A 138 -10.26 9.70 12.36
N TRP A 139 -9.42 8.84 12.92
CA TRP A 139 -9.91 7.75 13.74
C TRP A 139 -10.40 8.28 15.10
N PHE A 140 -11.61 7.83 15.50
CA PHE A 140 -12.14 8.08 16.83
C PHE A 140 -11.91 6.85 17.72
N ASP A 141 -11.12 7.01 18.77
CA ASP A 141 -10.91 5.94 19.76
C ASP A 141 -12.08 5.92 20.76
N LEU A 142 -12.96 4.94 20.59
CA LEU A 142 -14.13 4.75 21.46
C LEU A 142 -13.74 4.42 22.91
N GLN A 143 -12.61 3.72 23.14
CA GLN A 143 -12.17 3.36 24.48
C GLN A 143 -11.57 4.56 25.22
N ARG A 144 -10.78 5.38 24.52
CA ARG A 144 -10.18 6.61 25.05
C ARG A 144 -11.12 7.81 24.92
N ASN A 145 -12.27 7.64 24.28
CA ASN A 145 -13.32 8.64 24.04
C ASN A 145 -12.77 9.96 23.45
N ARG A 146 -11.94 9.85 22.40
CA ARG A 146 -11.34 11.03 21.76
C ARG A 146 -11.07 10.83 20.27
N VAL A 147 -11.09 11.93 19.53
CA VAL A 147 -10.52 11.98 18.18
C VAL A 147 -9.01 11.88 18.30
N THR A 148 -8.40 11.02 17.50
CA THR A 148 -6.96 10.80 17.48
C THR A 148 -6.25 11.67 16.43
N GLN A 149 -4.92 11.65 16.42
CA GLN A 149 -4.14 12.26 15.34
C GLN A 149 -4.01 11.35 14.10
N LEU A 150 -4.38 10.05 14.23
CA LEU A 150 -4.33 9.08 13.16
C LEU A 150 -5.40 9.38 12.10
N THR A 151 -4.98 9.59 10.86
CA THR A 151 -5.85 9.72 9.69
C THR A 151 -5.93 8.40 8.96
N ILE A 152 -7.14 7.89 8.77
CA ILE A 152 -7.41 6.68 8.00
C ILE A 152 -7.61 7.07 6.55
N HIS A 153 -6.88 6.40 5.64
CA HIS A 153 -7.03 6.52 4.20
C HIS A 153 -7.58 5.21 3.64
N PRO A 154 -8.90 5.11 3.45
CA PRO A 154 -9.51 3.90 2.92
C PRO A 154 -9.05 3.63 1.50
N PHE A 155 -8.91 2.35 1.12
CA PHE A 155 -8.69 1.94 -0.25
C PHE A 155 -9.86 1.10 -0.76
N VAL A 156 -10.05 1.08 -2.09
CA VAL A 156 -11.24 0.50 -2.71
C VAL A 156 -11.04 -0.93 -3.21
N TYR A 157 -9.84 -1.31 -3.63
CA TYR A 157 -9.46 -2.66 -4.05
C TYR A 157 -7.93 -2.82 -4.05
N MET A 158 -7.46 -4.04 -4.16
CA MET A 158 -6.08 -4.38 -4.50
C MET A 158 -6.05 -5.31 -5.72
N ASP A 159 -4.92 -5.39 -6.39
CA ASP A 159 -4.69 -6.32 -7.50
C ASP A 159 -5.02 -7.78 -7.11
N GLY A 160 -4.57 -8.23 -5.92
CA GLY A 160 -4.91 -9.53 -5.37
C GLY A 160 -6.42 -9.74 -5.15
N THR A 161 -7.16 -8.70 -4.76
CA THR A 161 -8.63 -8.79 -4.66
C THR A 161 -9.26 -9.21 -5.98
N LEU A 162 -8.86 -8.54 -7.07
CA LEU A 162 -9.45 -8.80 -8.38
C LEU A 162 -9.03 -10.15 -8.95
N ASN A 163 -7.73 -10.47 -8.90
CA ASN A 163 -7.19 -11.69 -9.51
C ASN A 163 -7.39 -12.94 -8.64
N GLU A 164 -6.99 -12.88 -7.37
CA GLU A 164 -6.86 -14.08 -6.52
C GLU A 164 -8.16 -14.42 -5.79
N TYR A 165 -8.84 -13.42 -5.25
CA TYR A 165 -10.06 -13.64 -4.46
C TYR A 165 -11.31 -13.67 -5.32
N LEU A 166 -11.47 -12.74 -6.26
CA LEU A 166 -12.63 -12.66 -7.13
C LEU A 166 -12.45 -13.41 -8.45
N ALA A 167 -11.24 -13.91 -8.73
CA ALA A 167 -10.87 -14.65 -9.94
C ALA A 167 -11.30 -13.94 -11.25
N LEU A 168 -11.22 -12.61 -11.29
CA LEU A 168 -11.57 -11.83 -12.47
C LEU A 168 -10.41 -11.83 -13.47
N ASP A 169 -10.76 -11.92 -14.75
CA ASP A 169 -9.83 -11.64 -15.82
C ASP A 169 -9.58 -10.11 -15.98
N VAL A 170 -8.65 -9.73 -16.86
CA VAL A 170 -8.30 -8.33 -17.10
C VAL A 170 -9.49 -7.50 -17.58
N LEU A 171 -10.34 -8.06 -18.45
CA LEU A 171 -11.50 -7.33 -18.99
C LEU A 171 -12.56 -7.08 -17.93
N SER A 172 -12.94 -8.12 -17.18
CA SER A 172 -13.89 -8.02 -16.07
C SER A 172 -13.36 -7.07 -14.97
N SER A 173 -12.05 -7.10 -14.71
CA SER A 173 -11.40 -6.17 -13.79
C SER A 173 -11.46 -4.72 -14.26
N LYS A 174 -11.28 -4.45 -15.55
CA LYS A 174 -11.45 -3.09 -16.12
C LYS A 174 -12.86 -2.56 -15.87
N LEU A 175 -13.89 -3.34 -16.17
CA LEU A 175 -15.28 -2.96 -15.96
C LEU A 175 -15.58 -2.68 -14.48
N MET A 176 -15.06 -3.51 -13.58
CA MET A 176 -15.20 -3.31 -12.14
C MET A 176 -14.52 -2.01 -11.67
N ILE A 177 -13.28 -1.78 -12.08
CA ILE A 177 -12.50 -0.57 -11.72
C ILE A 177 -13.22 0.68 -12.22
N GLU A 178 -13.70 0.66 -13.47
CA GLU A 178 -14.43 1.79 -14.05
C GLU A 178 -15.71 2.15 -13.28
N LYS A 179 -16.46 1.12 -12.86
CA LYS A 179 -17.64 1.29 -12.00
C LYS A 179 -17.26 1.95 -10.68
N LEU A 180 -16.26 1.41 -9.97
CA LEU A 180 -15.79 1.93 -8.69
C LEU A 180 -15.27 3.37 -8.81
N TYR A 181 -14.54 3.67 -9.89
CA TYR A 181 -14.06 5.02 -10.16
C TYR A 181 -15.21 6.02 -10.38
N LYS A 182 -16.23 5.64 -11.16
CA LYS A 182 -17.44 6.47 -11.38
C LYS A 182 -18.17 6.75 -10.06
N GLU A 183 -18.29 5.77 -9.17
CA GLU A 183 -18.91 5.95 -7.86
C GLU A 183 -18.12 6.96 -7.01
N VAL A 184 -16.79 6.81 -6.91
CA VAL A 184 -15.95 7.76 -6.17
C VAL A 184 -16.03 9.17 -6.79
N LYS A 185 -16.03 9.27 -8.12
CA LYS A 185 -16.20 10.56 -8.81
C LYS A 185 -17.55 11.22 -8.50
N GLN A 186 -18.60 10.43 -8.39
CA GLN A 186 -19.97 10.93 -8.12
C GLN A 186 -20.12 11.43 -6.68
N TYR A 187 -19.61 10.67 -5.69
CA TYR A 187 -19.80 10.98 -4.26
C TYR A 187 -18.64 11.75 -3.64
N GLY A 188 -17.53 11.87 -4.35
CA GLY A 188 -16.30 12.51 -3.91
C GLY A 188 -15.48 11.65 -2.95
N GLY A 189 -14.20 11.98 -2.81
CA GLY A 189 -13.22 11.25 -2.01
C GLY A 189 -11.99 10.92 -2.84
N ASP A 190 -11.13 10.07 -2.27
CA ASP A 190 -9.91 9.62 -2.90
C ASP A 190 -10.10 8.23 -3.52
N PHE A 191 -9.66 8.05 -4.76
CA PHE A 191 -9.62 6.74 -5.40
C PHE A 191 -8.28 6.08 -5.07
N VAL A 192 -8.19 5.49 -3.88
CA VAL A 192 -7.00 4.79 -3.41
C VAL A 192 -7.13 3.31 -3.71
N PHE A 193 -6.10 2.72 -4.31
CA PHE A 193 -6.01 1.29 -4.58
C PHE A 193 -4.60 0.77 -4.24
N ILE A 194 -4.49 -0.54 -4.08
CA ILE A 194 -3.21 -1.20 -3.79
C ILE A 194 -2.76 -1.97 -5.01
N TRP A 195 -1.46 -1.87 -5.30
CA TRP A 195 -0.80 -2.67 -6.32
C TRP A 195 0.53 -3.20 -5.79
N HIS A 196 0.77 -4.49 -5.96
CA HIS A 196 2.04 -5.08 -5.55
C HIS A 196 3.07 -4.97 -6.69
N ASN A 197 4.33 -4.75 -6.36
CA ASN A 197 5.40 -4.62 -7.36
C ASN A 197 5.58 -5.89 -8.19
N GLU A 198 5.37 -7.06 -7.62
CA GLU A 198 5.35 -8.35 -8.31
C GLU A 198 4.37 -8.38 -9.50
N THR A 199 3.20 -7.80 -9.35
CA THR A 199 2.14 -7.85 -10.37
C THR A 199 2.43 -6.94 -11.55
N ILE A 200 3.25 -5.89 -11.34
CA ILE A 200 3.77 -5.01 -12.39
C ILE A 200 4.79 -5.77 -13.28
N GLY A 201 5.44 -6.80 -12.73
CA GLY A 201 6.45 -7.60 -13.44
C GLY A 201 5.94 -8.33 -14.68
N ASN A 202 4.62 -8.39 -14.88
CA ASN A 202 3.97 -9.01 -16.04
C ASN A 202 4.40 -10.48 -16.25
N TYR A 203 4.42 -11.26 -15.17
CA TYR A 203 4.89 -12.62 -15.11
C TYR A 203 3.83 -13.59 -14.57
N GLY A 204 3.79 -14.83 -15.08
CA GLY A 204 2.89 -15.87 -14.61
C GLY A 204 1.41 -15.45 -14.70
N LYS A 205 0.66 -15.58 -13.61
CA LYS A 205 -0.76 -15.19 -13.54
C LYS A 205 -1.00 -13.68 -13.66
N TRP A 206 0.05 -12.88 -13.63
CA TRP A 206 0.02 -11.42 -13.69
C TRP A 206 0.26 -10.87 -15.10
N VAL A 207 0.32 -11.72 -16.13
CA VAL A 207 0.42 -11.27 -17.54
C VAL A 207 -0.81 -10.43 -17.91
N GLY A 208 -0.57 -9.20 -18.45
CA GLY A 208 -1.60 -8.23 -18.79
C GLY A 208 -2.03 -7.31 -17.63
N TRP A 209 -1.60 -7.57 -16.40
CA TRP A 209 -2.00 -6.77 -15.24
C TRP A 209 -1.30 -5.41 -15.16
N LYS A 210 -0.12 -5.28 -15.76
CA LYS A 210 0.52 -3.98 -15.94
C LYS A 210 -0.34 -3.05 -16.79
N ASP A 211 -0.96 -3.56 -17.86
CA ASP A 211 -1.84 -2.77 -18.72
C ASP A 211 -3.15 -2.38 -17.99
N LEU A 212 -3.60 -3.22 -17.06
CA LEU A 212 -4.73 -2.89 -16.17
C LEU A 212 -4.37 -1.76 -15.20
N LEU A 213 -3.14 -1.74 -14.68
CA LEU A 213 -2.65 -0.63 -13.87
C LEU A 213 -2.63 0.68 -14.68
N GLU A 214 -2.05 0.67 -15.89
CA GLU A 214 -2.04 1.86 -16.76
C GLU A 214 -3.47 2.33 -17.07
N PHE A 215 -4.38 1.42 -17.41
CA PHE A 215 -5.80 1.76 -17.59
C PHE A 215 -6.39 2.47 -16.35
N THR A 216 -6.09 1.96 -15.15
CA THR A 216 -6.57 2.56 -13.90
C THR A 216 -6.03 3.98 -13.71
N LEU A 217 -4.76 4.18 -14.01
CA LEU A 217 -4.10 5.48 -13.91
C LEU A 217 -4.67 6.48 -14.93
N ASP A 218 -4.97 6.04 -16.14
CA ASP A 218 -5.54 6.87 -17.19
C ASP A 218 -6.93 7.39 -16.86
N LEU A 219 -7.75 6.66 -16.08
CA LEU A 219 -9.04 7.15 -15.61
C LEU A 219 -8.93 8.49 -14.84
N SER A 220 -7.80 8.72 -14.16
CA SER A 220 -7.54 9.95 -13.41
C SER A 220 -6.98 11.09 -14.29
N ASN A 221 -6.38 10.77 -15.44
CA ASN A 221 -5.75 11.76 -16.32
C ASN A 221 -6.74 12.50 -17.24
N HIS A 222 -7.92 11.94 -17.49
CA HIS A 222 -8.95 12.58 -18.32
C HIS A 222 -9.51 13.90 -17.74
N LYS A 223 -9.03 14.36 -16.58
CA LYS A 223 -9.37 15.67 -15.98
C LYS A 223 -8.58 16.87 -16.52
N LYS A 224 -7.58 16.67 -17.40
CA LYS A 224 -6.77 17.80 -17.90
C LYS A 224 -7.29 18.43 -19.21
N HIS A 225 -8.43 17.96 -19.73
CA HIS A 225 -8.96 18.40 -21.02
C HIS A 225 -10.48 18.77 -21.00
N GLU A 226 -11.11 18.97 -19.83
CA GLU A 226 -12.45 19.54 -19.71
C GLU A 226 -12.43 20.91 -19.01
#